data_6aa46a78fc845e575e21b8d762c12870
#
_entry.id   6aa46a78fc845e575e21b8d762c12870
#
_cell.length_a   1.000
_cell.length_b   1.000
_cell.length_c   1.000
_cell.angle_alpha   90.00
_cell.angle_beta   90.00
_cell.angle_gamma   90.00
#
_symmetry.space_group_name_H-M   'P 1'
#
loop_
_entity.id
_entity.type
_entity.pdbx_description
1 polymer ?
#
loop_
_entity_poly.entity_id
_entity_poly.type
_entity_poly.pdbx_seq_one_letter_code
_entity_poly.pdbx_strand_id
1 'polypeptide(L)'
;LDRSFSENRPRALVQMATGAGKTFTAITAAYRLLKFGKMNRILFLVDTKSLGEQAEREFLAYIPNDDPRPFSDIYGVYRLKSSRMPANTQIYISTIQRMYSILKSEDLDESAEETPFSEYVTADSKAPKEVVYNEKYPPEFFDCIIVDECHRSIYNVWSQVLEYFDAFIIGLTATPDKRTFAFFHQNVVSEYSREQAIIDGVNVGEDIFLIETEVGQHGGYIVKQQIEYRNRLSRE
;
A
#
# COMPACT_ATOMS: atom_id res chain seq x y z
N LEU A 1 -0.37 -16.92 7.62
CA LEU A 1 0.66 -16.76 6.58
C LEU A 1 1.46 -18.04 6.43
N ASP A 2 2.09 -18.55 7.48
CA ASP A 2 2.97 -19.74 7.47
C ASP A 2 2.28 -20.93 6.78
N ARG A 3 1.03 -21.22 7.16
CA ARG A 3 0.23 -22.29 6.54
C ARG A 3 -0.03 -22.03 5.05
N SER A 4 -0.41 -20.81 4.68
CA SER A 4 -0.69 -20.43 3.29
C SER A 4 0.53 -20.68 2.39
N PHE A 5 1.71 -20.26 2.85
CA PHE A 5 2.95 -20.42 2.09
C PHE A 5 3.43 -21.88 2.05
N SER A 6 3.26 -22.64 3.15
CA SER A 6 3.58 -24.08 3.14
C SER A 6 2.67 -24.90 2.22
N GLU A 7 1.46 -24.45 1.97
CA GLU A 7 0.50 -25.02 1.01
C GLU A 7 0.72 -24.51 -0.44
N ASN A 8 1.84 -23.80 -0.69
CA ASN A 8 2.17 -23.20 -1.99
C ASN A 8 1.08 -22.24 -2.51
N ARG A 9 0.49 -21.45 -1.61
CA ARG A 9 -0.46 -20.39 -1.94
C ARG A 9 0.27 -19.03 -1.86
N PRO A 10 0.85 -18.56 -2.99
CA PRO A 10 1.83 -17.46 -2.96
C PRO A 10 1.21 -16.08 -2.71
N ARG A 11 -0.11 -15.94 -2.79
CA ARG A 11 -0.82 -14.69 -2.57
C ARG A 11 -1.70 -14.81 -1.34
N ALA A 12 -1.47 -13.95 -0.35
CA ALA A 12 -2.19 -13.93 0.92
C ALA A 12 -2.76 -12.55 1.22
N LEU A 13 -4.04 -12.48 1.57
CA LEU A 13 -4.72 -11.24 1.95
C LEU A 13 -4.90 -11.18 3.47
N VAL A 14 -4.48 -10.06 4.06
CA VAL A 14 -4.73 -9.69 5.45
C VAL A 14 -5.71 -8.52 5.46
N GLN A 15 -6.93 -8.78 5.89
CA GLN A 15 -7.95 -7.74 6.06
C GLN A 15 -7.91 -7.25 7.50
N MET A 16 -7.65 -5.95 7.70
CA MET A 16 -7.63 -5.34 9.04
C MET A 16 -8.21 -3.93 8.98
N ALA A 17 -9.03 -3.60 9.96
CA ALA A 17 -9.60 -2.26 10.10
C ALA A 17 -8.53 -1.17 10.14
N THR A 18 -8.87 0.03 9.70
CA THR A 18 -7.98 1.19 9.81
C THR A 18 -7.67 1.45 11.29
N GLY A 19 -6.41 1.77 11.61
CA GLY A 19 -5.97 1.98 12.99
C GLY A 19 -5.75 0.70 13.82
N ALA A 20 -6.04 -0.48 13.28
CA ALA A 20 -5.90 -1.76 13.99
C ALA A 20 -4.47 -2.35 13.96
N GLY A 21 -3.46 -1.59 13.56
CA GLY A 21 -2.06 -2.02 13.58
C GLY A 21 -1.61 -2.80 12.34
N LYS A 22 -2.14 -2.49 11.14
CA LYS A 22 -1.72 -3.11 9.87
C LYS A 22 -0.21 -3.10 9.67
N THR A 23 0.44 -1.94 9.83
CA THR A 23 1.89 -1.80 9.66
C THR A 23 2.65 -2.64 10.68
N PHE A 24 2.23 -2.64 11.94
CA PHE A 24 2.83 -3.49 12.99
C PHE A 24 2.72 -4.98 12.65
N THR A 25 1.57 -5.41 12.15
CA THR A 25 1.33 -6.80 11.70
C THR A 25 2.24 -7.15 10.52
N ALA A 26 2.40 -6.23 9.58
CA ALA A 26 3.28 -6.41 8.42
C ALA A 26 4.76 -6.52 8.84
N ILE A 27 5.23 -5.67 9.76
CA ILE A 27 6.60 -5.71 10.27
C ILE A 27 6.85 -7.01 11.02
N THR A 28 5.90 -7.44 11.85
CA THR A 28 5.97 -8.71 12.55
C THR A 28 6.04 -9.90 11.57
N ALA A 29 5.23 -9.86 10.51
CA ALA A 29 5.28 -10.88 9.46
C ALA A 29 6.64 -10.88 8.74
N ALA A 30 7.15 -9.71 8.36
CA ALA A 30 8.46 -9.57 7.73
C ALA A 30 9.59 -10.13 8.61
N TYR A 31 9.59 -9.79 9.91
CA TYR A 31 10.55 -10.34 10.88
C TYR A 31 10.51 -11.88 10.91
N ARG A 32 9.31 -12.46 11.00
CA ARG A 32 9.15 -13.92 11.03
C ARG A 32 9.59 -14.59 9.73
N LEU A 33 9.28 -13.99 8.58
CA LEU A 33 9.67 -14.51 7.27
C LEU A 33 11.19 -14.48 7.09
N LEU A 34 11.87 -13.43 7.52
CA LEU A 34 13.33 -13.35 7.51
C LEU A 34 13.95 -14.35 8.47
N LYS A 35 13.46 -14.44 9.71
CA LYS A 35 14.06 -15.27 10.77
C LYS A 35 13.79 -16.75 10.59
N PHE A 36 12.57 -17.13 10.22
CA PHE A 36 12.11 -18.51 10.19
C PHE A 36 11.75 -19.01 8.78
N GLY A 37 11.34 -18.08 7.90
CA GLY A 37 10.92 -18.40 6.53
C GLY A 37 12.06 -18.52 5.52
N LYS A 38 13.32 -18.31 5.94
CA LYS A 38 14.52 -18.31 5.10
C LYS A 38 14.46 -17.33 3.92
N MET A 39 13.64 -16.28 4.04
CA MET A 39 13.60 -15.18 3.08
C MET A 39 14.80 -14.25 3.31
N ASN A 40 15.33 -13.67 2.24
CA ASN A 40 16.49 -12.81 2.29
C ASN A 40 16.14 -11.34 1.97
N ARG A 41 15.18 -11.12 1.07
CA ARG A 41 14.79 -9.77 0.62
C ARG A 41 13.30 -9.65 0.55
N ILE A 42 12.78 -8.65 1.25
CA ILE A 42 11.35 -8.32 1.28
C ILE A 42 11.16 -6.89 0.78
N LEU A 43 10.26 -6.71 -0.17
CA LEU A 43 9.83 -5.40 -0.65
C LEU A 43 8.56 -4.98 0.09
N PHE A 44 8.56 -3.83 0.73
CA PHE A 44 7.40 -3.20 1.35
C PHE A 44 6.92 -2.04 0.46
N LEU A 45 5.78 -2.20 -0.18
CA LEU A 45 5.19 -1.23 -1.10
C LEU A 45 4.12 -0.40 -0.41
N VAL A 46 4.19 0.91 -0.62
CA VAL A 46 3.26 1.91 -0.11
C VAL A 46 2.74 2.81 -1.24
N ASP A 47 1.64 3.50 -0.97
CA ASP A 47 0.98 4.38 -1.96
C ASP A 47 1.69 5.73 -2.14
N THR A 48 2.26 6.29 -1.05
CA THR A 48 2.90 7.62 -1.08
C THR A 48 4.24 7.63 -0.34
N LYS A 49 5.07 8.64 -0.66
CA LYS A 49 6.37 8.87 0.00
C LYS A 49 6.21 9.06 1.52
N SER A 50 5.21 9.81 1.95
CA SER A 50 4.95 10.06 3.38
C SER A 50 4.62 8.77 4.14
N LEU A 51 3.85 7.86 3.54
CA LEU A 51 3.61 6.52 4.10
C LEU A 51 4.90 5.68 4.14
N GLY A 52 5.76 5.81 3.14
CA GLY A 52 7.08 5.18 3.13
C GLY A 52 7.98 5.66 4.27
N GLU A 53 7.96 6.95 4.56
CA GLU A 53 8.70 7.54 5.69
C GLU A 53 8.14 7.09 7.05
N GLN A 54 6.84 6.96 7.15
CA GLN A 54 6.21 6.41 8.34
C GLN A 54 6.59 4.93 8.53
N ALA A 55 6.48 4.12 7.50
CA ALA A 55 6.85 2.71 7.55
C ALA A 55 8.33 2.52 7.93
N GLU A 56 9.23 3.33 7.36
CA GLU A 56 10.67 3.30 7.71
C GLU A 56 10.87 3.53 9.22
N ARG A 57 10.23 4.57 9.80
CA ARG A 57 10.31 4.84 11.24
C ARG A 57 9.76 3.68 12.08
N GLU A 58 8.66 3.09 11.68
CA GLU A 58 8.04 1.96 12.38
C GLU A 58 8.93 0.70 12.33
N PHE A 59 9.53 0.39 11.17
CA PHE A 59 10.52 -0.69 11.05
C PHE A 59 11.74 -0.47 11.94
N LEU A 60 12.28 0.75 11.98
CA LEU A 60 13.45 1.08 12.79
C LEU A 60 13.15 1.01 14.29
N ALA A 61 11.95 1.35 14.71
CA ALA A 61 11.52 1.35 16.12
C ALA A 61 11.01 -0.01 16.62
N TYR A 62 10.73 -0.97 15.71
CA TYR A 62 10.15 -2.25 16.09
C TYR A 62 11.14 -3.10 16.88
N ILE A 63 10.70 -3.60 18.03
CA ILE A 63 11.45 -4.56 18.87
C ILE A 63 10.68 -5.88 18.88
N PRO A 64 11.26 -6.97 18.36
CA PRO A 64 10.65 -8.29 18.39
C PRO A 64 10.46 -8.81 19.82
N ASN A 65 9.43 -9.62 20.06
CA ASN A 65 9.18 -10.20 21.39
C ASN A 65 10.24 -11.19 21.86
N ASP A 66 10.99 -11.78 20.92
CA ASP A 66 11.98 -12.82 21.14
C ASP A 66 13.43 -12.36 20.92
N ASP A 67 13.64 -11.06 20.69
CA ASP A 67 14.96 -10.43 20.59
C ASP A 67 14.88 -9.00 21.15
N PRO A 68 15.69 -8.62 22.15
CA PRO A 68 15.63 -7.28 22.75
C PRO A 68 16.18 -6.17 21.86
N ARG A 69 16.80 -6.52 20.75
CA ARG A 69 17.38 -5.54 19.81
C ARG A 69 16.31 -4.96 18.89
N PRO A 70 16.40 -3.69 18.51
CA PRO A 70 15.58 -3.14 17.46
C PRO A 70 15.75 -3.92 16.14
N PHE A 71 14.71 -3.93 15.30
CA PHE A 71 14.72 -4.59 14.01
C PHE A 71 15.92 -4.15 13.16
N SER A 72 16.25 -2.85 13.18
CA SER A 72 17.37 -2.26 12.44
C SER A 72 18.76 -2.77 12.84
N ASP A 73 18.90 -3.30 14.07
CA ASP A 73 20.15 -3.89 14.53
C ASP A 73 20.30 -5.36 14.10
N ILE A 74 19.19 -5.97 13.66
CA ILE A 74 19.13 -7.38 13.24
C ILE A 74 19.16 -7.48 11.71
N TYR A 75 18.39 -6.62 11.04
CA TYR A 75 18.19 -6.62 9.58
C TYR A 75 18.30 -5.21 9.00
N GLY A 76 18.93 -5.12 7.83
CA GLY A 76 19.02 -3.87 7.10
C GLY A 76 17.66 -3.42 6.56
N VAL A 77 17.30 -2.16 6.84
CA VAL A 77 16.10 -1.50 6.33
C VAL A 77 16.54 -0.32 5.46
N TYR A 78 15.98 -0.20 4.28
CA TYR A 78 16.32 0.88 3.37
C TYR A 78 15.10 1.37 2.58
N ARG A 79 14.79 2.64 2.69
CA ARG A 79 13.78 3.28 1.85
C ARG A 79 14.42 3.78 0.56
N LEU A 80 13.86 3.36 -0.58
CA LEU A 80 14.35 3.72 -1.91
C LEU A 80 14.10 5.21 -2.19
N LYS A 81 15.18 5.94 -2.41
CA LYS A 81 15.18 7.38 -2.80
C LYS A 81 15.72 7.58 -4.22
N SER A 82 16.28 6.54 -4.80
CA SER A 82 16.87 6.54 -6.14
C SER A 82 16.72 5.16 -6.77
N SER A 83 17.19 5.01 -8.00
CA SER A 83 17.18 3.74 -8.72
C SER A 83 18.18 2.70 -8.19
N ARG A 84 19.01 3.04 -7.19
CA ARG A 84 19.98 2.13 -6.61
C ARG A 84 19.44 1.43 -5.36
N MET A 85 19.47 0.09 -5.38
CA MET A 85 19.16 -0.76 -4.23
C MET A 85 20.45 -1.26 -3.59
N PRO A 86 20.70 -1.00 -2.29
CA PRO A 86 21.87 -1.53 -1.58
C PRO A 86 21.81 -3.06 -1.48
N ALA A 87 22.95 -3.74 -1.68
CA ALA A 87 22.98 -5.20 -1.71
C ALA A 87 22.76 -5.87 -0.32
N ASN A 88 23.22 -5.21 0.75
CA ASN A 88 23.18 -5.74 2.12
C ASN A 88 21.93 -5.29 2.89
N THR A 89 20.77 -5.33 2.25
CA THR A 89 19.50 -4.89 2.82
C THR A 89 18.50 -6.02 2.73
N GLN A 90 17.74 -6.24 3.77
CA GLN A 90 16.70 -7.23 3.83
C GLN A 90 15.31 -6.65 3.58
N ILE A 91 15.05 -5.43 4.05
CA ILE A 91 13.78 -4.72 3.84
C ILE A 91 14.00 -3.52 2.95
N TYR A 92 13.34 -3.53 1.81
CA TYR A 92 13.28 -2.39 0.90
C TYR A 92 11.90 -1.76 0.97
N ILE A 93 11.83 -0.48 1.32
CA ILE A 93 10.57 0.28 1.35
C ILE A 93 10.53 1.17 0.12
N SER A 94 9.46 1.10 -0.64
CA SER A 94 9.31 1.87 -1.87
C SER A 94 7.86 2.29 -2.09
N THR A 95 7.68 3.42 -2.75
CA THR A 95 6.41 3.67 -3.44
C THR A 95 6.33 2.78 -4.67
N ILE A 96 5.11 2.49 -5.09
CA ILE A 96 4.94 1.67 -6.28
C ILE A 96 5.41 2.40 -7.54
N GLN A 97 5.25 3.75 -7.59
CA GLN A 97 5.75 4.61 -8.67
C GLN A 97 7.26 4.48 -8.82
N ARG A 98 7.99 4.55 -7.69
CA ARG A 98 9.45 4.41 -7.67
C ARG A 98 9.87 3.03 -8.17
N MET A 99 9.22 1.98 -7.70
CA MET A 99 9.56 0.62 -8.14
C MET A 99 9.32 0.45 -9.65
N TYR A 100 8.20 0.94 -10.16
CA TYR A 100 7.92 0.91 -11.59
C TYR A 100 8.98 1.67 -12.42
N SER A 101 9.38 2.87 -11.99
CA SER A 101 10.43 3.64 -12.68
C SER A 101 11.78 2.92 -12.66
N ILE A 102 12.13 2.28 -11.55
CA ILE A 102 13.36 1.47 -11.42
C ILE A 102 13.36 0.32 -12.42
N LEU A 103 12.27 -0.42 -12.51
CA LEU A 103 12.16 -1.55 -13.46
C LEU A 103 12.28 -1.09 -14.91
N LYS A 104 11.83 0.12 -15.21
CA LYS A 104 11.93 0.72 -16.53
C LYS A 104 13.26 1.42 -16.81
N SER A 105 14.13 1.52 -15.80
CA SER A 105 15.36 2.33 -15.87
C SER A 105 15.07 3.79 -16.24
N GLU A 106 13.94 4.32 -15.76
CA GLU A 106 13.52 5.71 -15.92
C GLU A 106 13.76 6.47 -14.60
N ASP A 107 14.11 7.75 -14.69
CA ASP A 107 14.19 8.60 -13.52
C ASP A 107 12.79 9.07 -13.12
N LEU A 108 12.53 9.10 -11.81
CA LEU A 108 11.27 9.58 -11.23
C LEU A 108 11.56 10.82 -10.39
N ASP A 109 10.82 11.90 -10.64
CA ASP A 109 10.82 13.07 -9.77
C ASP A 109 10.19 12.71 -8.41
N GLU A 110 10.81 13.17 -7.31
CA GLU A 110 10.31 12.88 -5.96
C GLU A 110 8.91 13.45 -5.72
N SER A 111 8.52 14.52 -6.41
CA SER A 111 7.18 15.12 -6.30
C SER A 111 6.09 14.19 -6.82
N ALA A 112 6.41 13.31 -7.75
CA ALA A 112 5.46 12.32 -8.28
C ALA A 112 5.10 11.23 -7.24
N GLU A 113 5.91 11.05 -6.20
CA GLU A 113 5.66 10.10 -5.12
C GLU A 113 4.74 10.66 -4.00
N GLU A 114 4.49 11.96 -4.00
CA GLU A 114 3.58 12.61 -3.02
C GLU A 114 2.11 12.44 -3.40
N THR A 115 1.83 12.25 -4.69
CA THR A 115 0.46 12.14 -5.19
C THR A 115 -0.01 10.70 -5.10
N PRO A 116 -1.15 10.43 -4.43
CA PRO A 116 -1.74 9.10 -4.43
C PRO A 116 -2.00 8.63 -5.86
N PHE A 117 -1.71 7.36 -6.10
CA PHE A 117 -1.78 6.81 -7.45
C PHE A 117 -3.15 6.98 -8.14
N SER A 118 -4.25 6.91 -7.40
CA SER A 118 -5.59 7.11 -7.96
C SER A 118 -5.75 8.42 -8.73
N GLU A 119 -4.93 9.44 -8.41
CA GLU A 119 -4.92 10.75 -9.05
C GLU A 119 -3.93 10.83 -10.21
N TYR A 120 -2.86 10.01 -10.20
CA TYR A 120 -1.82 10.02 -11.23
C TYR A 120 -2.28 9.42 -12.57
N VAL A 121 -3.16 8.42 -12.55
CA VAL A 121 -3.66 7.73 -13.77
C VAL A 121 -4.55 8.61 -14.65
N THR A 122 -5.13 9.67 -14.09
CA THR A 122 -6.02 10.57 -14.85
C THR A 122 -5.29 11.64 -15.65
N ALA A 123 -4.00 11.85 -15.40
CA ALA A 123 -3.26 12.99 -15.98
C ALA A 123 -2.49 12.67 -17.29
N ASP A 124 -2.14 11.41 -17.56
CA ASP A 124 -1.32 11.07 -18.74
C ASP A 124 -1.84 9.82 -19.45
N SER A 125 -2.66 10.02 -20.47
CA SER A 125 -3.36 8.99 -21.27
C SER A 125 -2.47 8.23 -22.26
N LYS A 126 -1.15 8.18 -22.07
CA LYS A 126 -0.29 7.27 -22.84
C LYS A 126 -0.44 5.87 -22.26
N ALA A 127 -0.73 4.91 -23.14
CA ALA A 127 -0.78 3.49 -22.76
C ALA A 127 0.47 3.14 -21.92
N PRO A 128 0.29 2.52 -20.74
CA PRO A 128 1.42 2.18 -19.88
C PRO A 128 2.36 1.25 -20.65
N LYS A 129 3.64 1.62 -20.69
CA LYS A 129 4.65 0.76 -21.29
C LYS A 129 4.80 -0.50 -20.43
N GLU A 130 4.89 -1.65 -21.04
CA GLU A 130 5.11 -2.91 -20.34
C GLU A 130 6.45 -2.90 -19.59
N VAL A 131 6.47 -3.53 -18.42
CA VAL A 131 7.71 -3.84 -17.67
C VAL A 131 8.43 -4.96 -18.43
N VAL A 132 9.67 -4.70 -18.83
CA VAL A 132 10.54 -5.69 -19.47
C VAL A 132 11.60 -6.20 -18.50
N TYR A 133 12.24 -7.31 -18.83
CA TYR A 133 13.31 -7.89 -18.02
C TYR A 133 14.40 -6.86 -17.67
N ASN A 134 14.73 -6.77 -16.38
CA ASN A 134 15.77 -5.89 -15.85
C ASN A 134 16.90 -6.73 -15.26
N GLU A 135 18.09 -6.69 -15.88
CA GLU A 135 19.24 -7.50 -15.44
C GLU A 135 19.73 -7.15 -14.03
N LYS A 136 19.55 -5.91 -13.57
CA LYS A 136 19.97 -5.48 -12.23
C LYS A 136 19.03 -5.98 -11.15
N TYR A 137 17.76 -6.11 -11.48
CA TYR A 137 16.69 -6.51 -10.56
C TYR A 137 15.83 -7.57 -11.24
N PRO A 138 16.34 -8.80 -11.36
CA PRO A 138 15.63 -9.87 -12.03
C PRO A 138 14.39 -10.32 -11.24
N PRO A 139 13.47 -11.09 -11.85
CA PRO A 139 12.23 -11.53 -11.19
C PRO A 139 12.42 -12.17 -9.81
N GLU A 140 13.50 -12.89 -9.59
CA GLU A 140 13.84 -13.55 -8.33
C GLU A 140 14.54 -12.64 -7.31
N PHE A 141 14.60 -11.33 -7.55
CA PHE A 141 15.33 -10.41 -6.67
C PHE A 141 14.69 -10.30 -5.27
N PHE A 142 13.37 -10.37 -5.18
CA PHE A 142 12.64 -10.38 -3.92
C PHE A 142 12.00 -11.75 -3.67
N ASP A 143 12.06 -12.21 -2.42
CA ASP A 143 11.36 -13.44 -1.99
C ASP A 143 9.90 -13.15 -1.61
N CYS A 144 9.62 -11.94 -1.12
CA CYS A 144 8.29 -11.53 -0.70
C CYS A 144 8.04 -10.05 -1.00
N ILE A 145 6.80 -9.72 -1.35
CA ILE A 145 6.31 -8.35 -1.49
C ILE A 145 5.16 -8.17 -0.52
N ILE A 146 5.26 -7.19 0.35
CA ILE A 146 4.18 -6.76 1.25
C ILE A 146 3.61 -5.46 0.70
N VAL A 147 2.31 -5.42 0.45
CA VAL A 147 1.63 -4.27 -0.19
C VAL A 147 0.66 -3.67 0.80
N ASP A 148 0.96 -2.46 1.26
CA ASP A 148 0.02 -1.70 2.10
C ASP A 148 -1.06 -1.05 1.24
N GLU A 149 -2.29 -0.98 1.77
CA GLU A 149 -3.50 -0.54 1.07
C GLU A 149 -3.64 -1.16 -0.34
N CYS A 150 -3.42 -2.49 -0.41
CA CYS A 150 -3.29 -3.25 -1.65
C CYS A 150 -4.48 -3.11 -2.61
N HIS A 151 -5.68 -2.78 -2.10
CA HIS A 151 -6.87 -2.53 -2.93
C HIS A 151 -6.67 -1.39 -3.94
N ARG A 152 -5.67 -0.51 -3.73
CA ARG A 152 -5.32 0.57 -4.66
C ARG A 152 -4.26 0.16 -5.68
N SER A 153 -3.40 -0.78 -5.32
CA SER A 153 -2.15 -1.10 -6.03
C SER A 153 -2.23 -2.30 -6.97
N ILE A 154 -3.30 -3.11 -6.90
CA ILE A 154 -3.44 -4.33 -7.70
C ILE A 154 -4.03 -4.12 -9.10
N TYR A 155 -4.25 -2.87 -9.51
CA TYR A 155 -4.90 -2.55 -10.77
C TYR A 155 -3.96 -1.85 -11.75
N ASN A 156 -4.28 -1.98 -13.04
CA ASN A 156 -3.62 -1.28 -14.13
C ASN A 156 -2.09 -1.55 -14.19
N VAL A 157 -1.32 -0.47 -14.32
CA VAL A 157 0.14 -0.49 -14.46
C VAL A 157 0.84 -1.13 -13.26
N TRP A 158 0.24 -1.06 -12.09
CA TRP A 158 0.86 -1.50 -10.84
C TRP A 158 0.81 -3.01 -10.65
N SER A 159 -0.18 -3.68 -11.22
CA SER A 159 -0.17 -5.15 -11.25
C SER A 159 1.09 -5.66 -11.96
N GLN A 160 1.62 -4.93 -12.95
CA GLN A 160 2.85 -5.31 -13.64
C GLN A 160 4.07 -5.37 -12.70
N VAL A 161 4.16 -4.47 -11.71
CA VAL A 161 5.25 -4.52 -10.70
C VAL A 161 5.11 -5.76 -9.83
N LEU A 162 3.89 -6.08 -9.40
CA LEU A 162 3.63 -7.25 -8.57
C LEU A 162 3.78 -8.57 -9.34
N GLU A 163 3.45 -8.57 -10.63
CA GLU A 163 3.54 -9.74 -11.51
C GLU A 163 4.94 -9.95 -12.10
N TYR A 164 5.77 -8.90 -12.08
CA TYR A 164 7.14 -8.98 -12.56
C TYR A 164 8.02 -9.87 -11.66
N PHE A 165 7.85 -9.78 -10.34
CA PHE A 165 8.67 -10.55 -9.41
C PHE A 165 8.07 -11.93 -9.13
N ASP A 166 8.92 -12.94 -9.14
CA ASP A 166 8.59 -14.31 -8.69
C ASP A 166 8.69 -14.37 -7.16
N ALA A 167 7.72 -13.74 -6.49
CA ALA A 167 7.73 -13.53 -5.06
C ALA A 167 6.38 -13.89 -4.41
N PHE A 168 6.42 -14.25 -3.13
CA PHE A 168 5.20 -14.30 -2.32
C PHE A 168 4.61 -12.90 -2.16
N ILE A 169 3.28 -12.76 -2.22
CA ILE A 169 2.61 -11.46 -2.10
C ILE A 169 1.69 -11.48 -0.89
N ILE A 170 1.90 -10.52 0.02
CA ILE A 170 1.03 -10.26 1.17
C ILE A 170 0.36 -8.91 0.95
N GLY A 171 -0.95 -8.90 0.80
CA GLY A 171 -1.73 -7.66 0.72
C GLY A 171 -2.34 -7.32 2.07
N LEU A 172 -2.25 -6.05 2.45
CA LEU A 172 -2.92 -5.49 3.62
C LEU A 172 -3.96 -4.47 3.16
N THR A 173 -5.17 -4.56 3.69
CA THR A 173 -6.22 -3.58 3.42
C THR A 173 -7.31 -3.61 4.47
N ALA A 174 -7.97 -2.47 4.69
CA ALA A 174 -9.17 -2.40 5.51
C ALA A 174 -10.45 -2.66 4.68
N THR A 175 -10.41 -2.37 3.39
CA THR A 175 -11.59 -2.31 2.51
C THR A 175 -11.36 -3.08 1.22
N PRO A 176 -11.24 -4.44 1.29
CA PRO A 176 -11.08 -5.23 0.07
C PRO A 176 -12.38 -5.18 -0.77
N ASP A 177 -12.23 -5.08 -2.08
CA ASP A 177 -13.32 -5.23 -3.04
C ASP A 177 -13.27 -6.61 -3.71
N LYS A 178 -14.25 -6.90 -4.60
CA LYS A 178 -14.32 -8.19 -5.32
C LYS A 178 -13.07 -8.48 -6.14
N ARG A 179 -12.41 -7.44 -6.68
CA ARG A 179 -11.19 -7.58 -7.48
C ARG A 179 -10.00 -7.88 -6.59
N THR A 180 -9.93 -7.26 -5.40
CA THR A 180 -8.93 -7.56 -4.38
C THR A 180 -8.98 -9.05 -4.02
N PHE A 181 -10.15 -9.56 -3.68
CA PHE A 181 -10.33 -10.99 -3.39
C PHE A 181 -9.92 -11.89 -4.58
N ALA A 182 -10.28 -11.50 -5.81
CA ALA A 182 -9.90 -12.25 -7.00
C ALA A 182 -8.38 -12.29 -7.20
N PHE A 183 -7.68 -11.17 -7.06
CA PHE A 183 -6.22 -11.09 -7.18
C PHE A 183 -5.50 -11.99 -6.17
N PHE A 184 -6.00 -12.05 -4.94
CA PHE A 184 -5.47 -12.91 -3.88
C PHE A 184 -6.08 -14.33 -3.87
N HIS A 185 -6.78 -14.75 -4.93
CA HIS A 185 -7.37 -16.08 -5.08
C HIS A 185 -8.25 -16.48 -3.89
N GLN A 186 -8.99 -15.54 -3.31
CA GLN A 186 -9.82 -15.72 -2.10
C GLN A 186 -9.02 -16.19 -0.86
N ASN A 187 -7.69 -16.03 -0.86
CA ASN A 187 -6.83 -16.50 0.20
C ASN A 187 -6.73 -15.45 1.32
N VAL A 188 -7.80 -15.27 2.07
CA VAL A 188 -7.82 -14.42 3.26
C VAL A 188 -7.20 -15.20 4.42
N VAL A 189 -6.04 -14.80 4.90
CA VAL A 189 -5.30 -15.48 5.97
C VAL A 189 -5.53 -14.88 7.35
N SER A 190 -6.05 -13.66 7.40
CA SER A 190 -6.47 -12.99 8.62
C SER A 190 -7.55 -11.98 8.30
N GLU A 191 -8.57 -11.94 9.15
CA GLU A 191 -9.66 -10.96 9.09
C GLU A 191 -9.86 -10.36 10.48
N TYR A 192 -9.74 -9.02 10.56
CA TYR A 192 -10.04 -8.24 11.75
C TYR A 192 -10.91 -7.06 11.32
N SER A 193 -12.23 -7.29 11.41
CA SER A 193 -13.21 -6.35 10.90
C SER A 193 -13.28 -5.08 11.74
N ARG A 194 -13.94 -4.04 11.20
CA ARG A 194 -14.19 -2.81 11.93
C ARG A 194 -15.08 -3.05 13.15
N GLU A 195 -16.09 -3.89 13.01
CA GLU A 195 -17.00 -4.27 14.10
C GLU A 195 -16.22 -4.92 15.24
N GLN A 196 -15.31 -5.84 14.92
CA GLN A 196 -14.46 -6.47 15.92
C GLN A 196 -13.52 -5.45 16.57
N ALA A 197 -12.96 -4.53 15.82
CA ALA A 197 -12.08 -3.47 16.34
C ALA A 197 -12.83 -2.50 17.28
N ILE A 198 -14.12 -2.27 17.06
CA ILE A 198 -14.99 -1.49 17.96
C ILE A 198 -15.28 -2.28 19.25
N ILE A 199 -15.62 -3.57 19.12
CA ILE A 199 -15.88 -4.46 20.28
C ILE A 199 -14.66 -4.54 21.17
N ASP A 200 -13.48 -4.64 20.59
CA ASP A 200 -12.19 -4.74 21.31
C ASP A 200 -11.70 -3.37 21.85
N GLY A 201 -12.43 -2.28 21.56
CA GLY A 201 -12.07 -0.93 22.01
C GLY A 201 -10.87 -0.31 21.30
N VAL A 202 -10.44 -0.89 20.18
CA VAL A 202 -9.36 -0.37 19.33
C VAL A 202 -9.86 0.79 18.46
N ASN A 203 -11.08 0.69 17.97
CA ASN A 203 -11.76 1.75 17.22
C ASN A 203 -13.00 2.24 18.00
N VAL A 204 -13.38 3.49 17.72
CA VAL A 204 -14.64 4.05 18.21
C VAL A 204 -15.78 3.80 17.23
N GLY A 205 -16.97 3.58 17.75
CA GLY A 205 -18.19 3.58 16.96
C GLY A 205 -18.48 4.98 16.40
N GLU A 206 -19.28 5.04 15.37
CA GLU A 206 -19.77 6.30 14.78
C GLU A 206 -21.29 6.32 14.77
N ASP A 207 -21.85 7.50 15.04
CA ASP A 207 -23.26 7.78 14.81
C ASP A 207 -23.37 8.58 13.49
N ILE A 208 -24.14 8.06 12.55
CA ILE A 208 -24.38 8.73 11.26
C ILE A 208 -25.64 9.58 11.39
N PHE A 209 -25.46 10.90 11.33
CA PHE A 209 -26.58 11.85 11.29
C PHE A 209 -26.87 12.27 9.85
N LEU A 210 -28.09 12.05 9.40
CA LEU A 210 -28.57 12.59 8.13
C LEU A 210 -29.02 14.03 8.37
N ILE A 211 -28.33 14.99 7.76
CA ILE A 211 -28.77 16.39 7.80
C ILE A 211 -29.67 16.62 6.58
N GLU A 212 -30.97 16.72 6.82
CA GLU A 212 -31.94 17.10 5.80
C GLU A 212 -32.18 18.60 5.88
N THR A 213 -32.05 19.28 4.75
CA THR A 213 -32.37 20.71 4.64
C THR A 213 -33.75 20.86 4.00
N GLU A 214 -34.47 21.92 4.36
CA GLU A 214 -35.78 22.24 3.76
C GLU A 214 -35.69 22.34 2.23
N VAL A 215 -34.59 22.89 1.71
CA VAL A 215 -34.32 22.96 0.27
C VAL A 215 -34.10 21.59 -0.34
N GLY A 216 -33.45 20.66 0.39
CA GLY A 216 -33.25 19.29 -0.05
C GLY A 216 -34.52 18.46 -0.07
N GLN A 217 -35.46 18.72 0.87
CA GLN A 217 -36.76 18.02 0.96
C GLN A 217 -37.81 18.59 0.00
N HIS A 218 -37.86 19.90 -0.18
CA HIS A 218 -38.98 20.57 -0.89
C HIS A 218 -38.53 21.30 -2.17
N GLY A 219 -37.24 21.29 -2.49
CA GLY A 219 -36.67 22.11 -3.56
C GLY A 219 -36.56 23.59 -3.17
N GLY A 220 -35.63 24.31 -3.78
CA GLY A 220 -35.46 25.76 -3.59
C GLY A 220 -35.85 26.52 -4.83
N TYR A 221 -36.52 27.66 -4.66
CA TYR A 221 -36.84 28.55 -5.76
C TYR A 221 -35.76 29.65 -5.80
N ILE A 222 -34.98 29.70 -6.89
CA ILE A 222 -33.98 30.76 -7.11
C ILE A 222 -34.58 31.79 -8.06
N VAL A 223 -34.83 33.00 -7.59
CA VAL A 223 -35.36 34.06 -8.43
C VAL A 223 -34.27 34.56 -9.37
N LYS A 224 -34.63 34.84 -10.63
CA LYS A 224 -33.74 35.14 -11.76
C LYS A 224 -32.72 36.27 -11.59
N GLN A 225 -32.65 36.95 -10.47
CA GLN A 225 -31.72 38.02 -10.18
C GLN A 225 -30.87 37.79 -8.91
N GLN A 226 -30.97 36.62 -8.28
CA GLN A 226 -30.21 36.31 -7.05
C GLN A 226 -28.89 35.58 -7.30
N ILE A 227 -28.52 35.31 -8.55
CA ILE A 227 -27.25 34.61 -8.87
C ILE A 227 -26.27 35.65 -9.46
N GLU A 228 -25.26 36.01 -8.70
CA GLU A 228 -24.07 36.68 -9.24
C GLU A 228 -23.11 35.64 -9.80
N TYR A 229 -22.90 35.68 -11.11
CA TYR A 229 -21.86 34.82 -11.75
C TYR A 229 -20.49 35.44 -11.55
N ARG A 230 -19.65 34.82 -10.74
CA ARG A 230 -18.22 35.15 -10.73
C ARG A 230 -17.51 34.29 -11.75
N ASN A 231 -16.88 34.91 -12.74
CA ASN A 231 -16.07 34.22 -13.74
C ASN A 231 -14.83 33.63 -13.04
N ARG A 232 -14.61 32.32 -13.10
CA ARG A 232 -13.49 31.64 -12.44
C ARG A 232 -12.12 32.02 -12.99
N LEU A 233 -12.06 32.73 -14.15
CA LEU A 233 -10.84 33.11 -14.84
C LEU A 233 -10.36 34.54 -14.53
N SER A 234 -11.16 35.39 -13.91
CA SER A 234 -10.75 36.71 -13.41
C SER A 234 -10.85 36.73 -11.90
N ARG A 235 -9.70 36.58 -11.23
CA ARG A 235 -9.56 36.97 -9.82
C ARG A 235 -9.38 38.51 -9.78
N GLU A 236 -10.42 39.22 -9.94
CA GLU A 236 -10.61 40.60 -9.47
C GLU A 236 -11.90 40.70 -8.69
#